data_2377136e75fe34f17af80bc899232549
#
_entry.id   2377136e75fe34f17af80bc899232549
#
_cell.length_a   1.000
_cell.length_b   1.000
_cell.length_c   1.000
_cell.angle_alpha   90.00
_cell.angle_beta   90.00
_cell.angle_gamma   90.00
#
_symmetry.space_group_name_H-M   'P 1'
#
loop_
_entity.id
_entity.type
_entity.pdbx_description
1 polymer ?
#
loop_
_entity_poly.entity_id
_entity_poly.type
_entity_poly.pdbx_seq_one_letter_code
_entity_poly.pdbx_strand_id
1 'polypeptide(L)'
;MICKIFLRFFKGLQDVLEWLSQEQNEVAVFDATNTTRERRRYLYQRVVVEKGFKLFFVESICNDPEIIEANILEVKVTSPDYKHFDKEQVLKDFLERIKHYEKRYETIDEDLEPNLR
;
A
#
# COMPACT_ATOMS: atom_id res chain seq x y z
N MET A 1 -2.28 -11.73 15.36
CA MET A 1 -1.55 -11.37 14.12
C MET A 1 -1.87 -9.97 13.59
N ILE A 2 -3.10 -9.49 13.71
CA ILE A 2 -3.52 -8.12 13.31
C ILE A 2 -2.74 -7.01 14.04
N CYS A 3 -2.45 -7.17 15.32
CA CYS A 3 -1.76 -6.16 16.14
C CYS A 3 -0.33 -5.86 15.67
N LYS A 4 0.43 -6.86 15.20
CA LYS A 4 1.82 -6.65 14.73
C LYS A 4 1.90 -5.91 13.39
N ILE A 5 0.93 -6.13 12.51
CA ILE A 5 0.86 -5.43 11.20
C ILE A 5 0.46 -3.96 11.43
N PHE A 6 -0.45 -3.71 12.35
CA PHE A 6 -0.86 -2.36 12.73
C PHE A 6 0.29 -1.55 13.34
N LEU A 7 1.04 -2.14 14.26
CA LEU A 7 2.21 -1.50 14.88
C LEU A 7 3.32 -1.16 13.87
N ARG A 8 3.57 -2.03 12.89
CA ARG A 8 4.55 -1.77 11.82
C ARG A 8 4.15 -0.60 10.93
N PHE A 9 2.87 -0.49 10.62
CA PHE A 9 2.36 0.64 9.85
C PHE A 9 2.56 1.96 10.57
N PHE A 10 2.16 2.07 11.83
CA PHE A 10 2.29 3.30 12.61
C PHE A 10 3.75 3.70 12.78
N LYS A 11 4.62 2.73 13.05
CA LYS A 11 6.04 2.98 13.14
C LYS A 11 6.62 3.46 11.82
N GLY A 12 6.32 2.79 10.71
CA GLY A 12 6.80 3.20 9.39
C GLY A 12 6.32 4.60 8.99
N LEU A 13 5.07 4.95 9.27
CA LEU A 13 4.56 6.30 9.05
C LEU A 13 5.30 7.32 9.91
N GLN A 14 5.54 7.02 11.18
CA GLN A 14 6.27 7.90 12.09
C GLN A 14 7.70 8.14 11.59
N ASP A 15 8.41 7.08 11.21
CA ASP A 15 9.77 7.16 10.68
C ASP A 15 9.83 8.04 9.41
N VAL A 16 8.86 7.91 8.50
CA VAL A 16 8.74 8.76 7.29
C VAL A 16 8.50 10.22 7.65
N LEU A 17 7.60 10.50 8.60
CA LEU A 17 7.30 11.87 9.01
C LEU A 17 8.47 12.54 9.72
N GLU A 18 9.21 11.80 10.55
CA GLU A 18 10.44 12.28 11.19
C GLU A 18 11.52 12.58 10.16
N TRP A 19 11.68 11.70 9.16
CA TRP A 19 12.63 11.92 8.07
C TRP A 19 12.28 13.14 7.23
N LEU A 20 11.01 13.32 6.84
CA LEU A 20 10.53 14.52 6.09
C LEU A 20 10.65 15.81 6.89
N SER A 21 10.69 15.75 8.22
CA SER A 21 10.84 16.93 9.07
C SER A 21 12.27 17.51 9.09
N GLN A 22 13.23 16.85 8.45
CA GLN A 22 14.59 17.35 8.32
C GLN A 22 14.69 18.26 7.08
N GLU A 23 15.32 19.42 7.21
CA GLU A 23 15.34 20.47 6.17
C GLU A 23 15.85 20.02 4.79
N GLN A 24 16.75 19.02 4.74
CA GLN A 24 17.31 18.51 3.49
C GLN A 24 16.40 17.52 2.75
N ASN A 25 15.31 17.08 3.36
CA ASN A 25 14.44 16.03 2.81
C ASN A 25 13.16 16.60 2.24
N GLU A 26 12.92 16.36 0.96
CA GLU A 26 11.82 17.00 0.23
C GLU A 26 10.67 16.05 -0.10
N VAL A 27 10.96 14.77 -0.42
CA VAL A 27 9.97 13.80 -0.91
C VAL A 27 10.19 12.44 -0.28
N ALA A 28 9.11 11.83 0.19
CA ALA A 28 9.10 10.46 0.66
C ALA A 28 7.99 9.65 0.00
N VAL A 29 8.23 8.38 -0.23
CA VAL A 29 7.23 7.43 -0.72
C VAL A 29 6.87 6.48 0.42
N PHE A 30 5.59 6.42 0.76
CA PHE A 30 5.04 5.50 1.75
C PHE A 30 4.26 4.40 1.04
N ASP A 31 4.97 3.32 0.71
CA ASP A 31 4.37 2.15 0.07
C ASP A 31 3.66 1.27 1.11
N ALA A 32 2.34 1.23 1.04
CA ALA A 32 1.49 0.43 1.90
C ALA A 32 0.15 0.11 1.23
N THR A 33 -0.53 -0.93 1.72
CA THR A 33 -1.88 -1.27 1.27
C THR A 33 -2.91 -0.29 1.84
N ASN A 34 -3.00 0.91 1.31
CA ASN A 34 -3.92 1.96 1.76
C ASN A 34 -5.34 1.73 1.20
N THR A 35 -5.88 0.54 1.41
CA THR A 35 -7.06 0.00 0.75
C THR A 35 -8.39 0.59 1.18
N THR A 36 -8.47 1.21 2.36
CA THR A 36 -9.74 1.75 2.88
C THR A 36 -9.71 3.27 3.00
N ARG A 37 -10.87 3.90 2.84
CA ARG A 37 -11.06 5.35 3.04
C ARG A 37 -10.68 5.78 4.45
N GLU A 38 -11.03 4.98 5.45
CA GLU A 38 -10.67 5.23 6.85
C GLU A 38 -9.14 5.35 7.00
N ARG A 39 -8.40 4.43 6.38
CA ARG A 39 -6.94 4.44 6.42
C ARG A 39 -6.34 5.63 5.70
N ARG A 40 -6.86 6.00 4.53
CA ARG A 40 -6.41 7.19 3.78
C ARG A 40 -6.74 8.47 4.54
N ARG A 41 -7.92 8.55 5.16
CA ARG A 41 -8.29 9.67 6.03
C ARG A 41 -7.36 9.81 7.22
N TYR A 42 -6.97 8.71 7.85
CA TYR A 42 -5.97 8.73 8.91
C TYR A 42 -4.62 9.27 8.42
N LEU A 43 -4.14 8.83 7.26
CA LEU A 43 -2.91 9.36 6.65
C LEU A 43 -3.01 10.86 6.39
N TYR A 44 -4.11 11.30 5.81
CA TYR A 44 -4.36 12.73 5.59
C TYR A 44 -4.29 13.53 6.89
N GLN A 45 -4.94 13.07 7.93
CA GLN A 45 -4.92 13.71 9.25
C GLN A 45 -3.49 13.84 9.78
N ARG A 46 -2.72 12.77 9.72
CA ARG A 46 -1.35 12.74 10.25
C ARG A 46 -0.35 13.55 9.43
N VAL A 47 -0.45 13.48 8.11
CA VAL A 47 0.53 14.07 7.18
C VAL A 47 0.20 15.54 6.90
N VAL A 48 -1.06 15.83 6.57
CA VAL A 48 -1.46 17.18 6.14
C VAL A 48 -1.87 18.03 7.33
N VAL A 49 -2.81 17.56 8.15
CA VAL A 49 -3.39 18.40 9.22
C VAL A 49 -2.39 18.60 10.36
N GLU A 50 -1.73 17.53 10.81
CA GLU A 50 -0.84 17.63 11.97
C GLU A 50 0.58 18.10 11.62
N LYS A 51 1.09 17.74 10.43
CA LYS A 51 2.46 18.03 10.02
C LYS A 51 2.60 19.10 8.95
N GLY A 52 1.52 19.45 8.26
CA GLY A 52 1.51 20.48 7.22
C GLY A 52 2.20 20.06 5.91
N PHE A 53 2.48 18.77 5.72
CA PHE A 53 3.07 18.28 4.48
C PHE A 53 2.00 18.13 3.39
N LYS A 54 2.44 18.14 2.13
CA LYS A 54 1.59 17.77 1.00
C LYS A 54 1.51 16.25 0.89
N LEU A 55 0.33 15.73 0.58
CA LEU A 55 0.09 14.30 0.42
C LEU A 55 -0.57 14.04 -0.92
N PHE A 56 -0.01 13.08 -1.66
CA PHE A 56 -0.60 12.58 -2.90
C PHE A 56 -0.80 11.08 -2.77
N PHE A 57 -1.96 10.60 -3.18
CA PHE A 57 -2.23 9.18 -3.30
C PHE A 57 -2.04 8.74 -4.76
N VAL A 58 -1.29 7.68 -4.97
CA VAL A 58 -1.14 7.02 -6.26
C VAL A 58 -1.88 5.70 -6.19
N GLU A 59 -2.97 5.59 -6.93
CA GLU A 59 -3.76 4.38 -7.05
C GLU A 59 -3.34 3.63 -8.31
N SER A 60 -2.76 2.44 -8.15
CA SER A 60 -2.37 1.58 -9.27
C SER A 60 -3.43 0.50 -9.45
N ILE A 61 -4.14 0.55 -10.58
CA ILE A 61 -5.21 -0.38 -10.91
C ILE A 61 -4.79 -1.20 -12.12
N CYS A 62 -4.89 -2.53 -11.99
CA CYS A 62 -4.72 -3.46 -13.09
C CYS A 62 -5.82 -4.51 -13.02
N ASN A 63 -6.66 -4.56 -14.05
CA ASN A 63 -7.78 -5.50 -14.16
C ASN A 63 -7.54 -6.56 -15.26
N ASP A 64 -6.35 -6.58 -15.86
CA ASP A 64 -5.97 -7.55 -16.88
C ASP A 64 -5.35 -8.80 -16.23
N PRO A 65 -6.04 -9.97 -16.32
CA PRO A 65 -5.55 -11.19 -15.68
C PRO A 65 -4.20 -11.67 -16.22
N GLU A 66 -3.91 -11.45 -17.52
CA GLU A 66 -2.66 -11.89 -18.14
C GLU A 66 -1.48 -11.06 -17.63
N ILE A 67 -1.68 -9.74 -17.47
CA ILE A 67 -0.69 -8.84 -16.90
C ILE A 67 -0.46 -9.17 -15.43
N ILE A 68 -1.52 -9.44 -14.65
CA ILE A 68 -1.42 -9.81 -13.25
C ILE A 68 -0.62 -11.10 -13.09
N GLU A 69 -0.94 -12.14 -13.86
CA GLU A 69 -0.26 -13.41 -13.83
C GLU A 69 1.23 -13.27 -14.23
N ALA A 70 1.52 -12.57 -15.31
CA ALA A 70 2.88 -12.31 -15.77
C ALA A 70 3.70 -11.59 -14.68
N ASN A 71 3.16 -10.56 -14.05
CA ASN A 71 3.83 -9.84 -12.96
C ASN A 71 4.08 -10.71 -11.74
N ILE A 72 3.14 -11.58 -11.36
CA ILE A 72 3.32 -12.52 -10.25
C ILE A 72 4.48 -13.48 -10.56
N LEU A 73 4.49 -14.06 -11.75
CA LEU A 73 5.52 -15.00 -12.15
C LEU A 73 6.90 -14.35 -12.24
N GLU A 74 7.00 -13.14 -12.76
CA GLU A 74 8.27 -12.42 -12.90
C GLU A 74 8.84 -11.96 -11.56
N VAL A 75 8.00 -11.32 -10.72
CA VAL A 75 8.48 -10.62 -9.52
C VAL A 75 8.45 -11.52 -8.28
N LYS A 76 7.41 -12.33 -8.13
CA LYS A 76 7.19 -13.08 -6.87
C LYS A 76 7.87 -14.45 -6.86
N VAL A 77 7.91 -15.14 -7.97
CA VAL A 77 8.60 -16.44 -8.07
C VAL A 77 10.11 -16.30 -7.81
N THR A 78 10.68 -15.16 -8.18
CA THR A 78 12.10 -14.86 -7.94
C THR A 78 12.38 -14.29 -6.53
N SER A 79 11.35 -13.99 -5.77
CA SER A 79 11.49 -13.47 -4.41
C SER A 79 12.07 -14.50 -3.43
N PRO A 80 12.92 -14.07 -2.49
CA PRO A 80 13.47 -14.94 -1.45
C PRO A 80 12.40 -15.70 -0.64
N ASP A 81 11.21 -15.10 -0.48
CA ASP A 81 10.10 -15.66 0.29
C ASP A 81 9.50 -16.93 -0.34
N TYR A 82 9.71 -17.12 -1.64
CA TYR A 82 9.11 -18.21 -2.42
C TYR A 82 10.13 -19.19 -3.02
N LYS A 83 11.40 -19.11 -2.62
CA LYS A 83 12.49 -19.94 -3.17
C LYS A 83 12.26 -21.46 -3.13
N HIS A 84 11.39 -21.93 -2.26
CA HIS A 84 11.11 -23.35 -2.02
C HIS A 84 9.73 -23.79 -2.49
N PHE A 85 8.97 -22.91 -3.14
CA PHE A 85 7.63 -23.19 -3.62
C PHE A 85 7.62 -23.42 -5.13
N ASP A 86 6.76 -24.32 -5.58
CA ASP A 86 6.48 -24.46 -7.00
C ASP A 86 5.75 -23.24 -7.57
N LYS A 87 5.99 -22.91 -8.84
CA LYS A 87 5.43 -21.74 -9.51
C LYS A 87 3.90 -21.70 -9.46
N GLU A 88 3.25 -22.85 -9.62
CA GLU A 88 1.78 -22.93 -9.56
C GLU A 88 1.25 -22.63 -8.15
N GLN A 89 1.95 -23.08 -7.12
CA GLN A 89 1.59 -22.78 -5.73
C GLN A 89 1.76 -21.31 -5.41
N VAL A 90 2.84 -20.68 -5.89
CA VAL A 90 3.07 -19.24 -5.72
C VAL A 90 1.98 -18.42 -6.39
N LEU A 91 1.64 -18.78 -7.63
CA LEU A 91 0.58 -18.10 -8.38
C LEU A 91 -0.77 -18.20 -7.66
N LYS A 92 -1.12 -19.43 -7.22
CA LYS A 92 -2.37 -19.67 -6.50
C LYS A 92 -2.46 -18.87 -5.19
N ASP A 93 -1.41 -18.92 -4.36
CA ASP A 93 -1.34 -18.16 -3.10
C ASP A 93 -1.51 -16.66 -3.34
N PHE A 94 -0.84 -16.15 -4.37
CA PHE A 94 -0.89 -14.72 -4.66
C PHE A 94 -2.25 -14.28 -5.20
N LEU A 95 -2.89 -15.06 -6.07
CA LEU A 95 -4.25 -14.80 -6.55
C LEU A 95 -5.28 -14.86 -5.42
N GLU A 96 -5.12 -15.77 -4.45
CA GLU A 96 -5.97 -15.81 -3.25
C GLU A 96 -5.80 -14.56 -2.38
N ARG A 97 -4.57 -14.05 -2.26
CA ARG A 97 -4.30 -12.78 -1.55
C ARG A 97 -4.95 -11.60 -2.27
N ILE A 98 -4.85 -11.50 -3.59
CA ILE A 98 -5.51 -10.47 -4.38
C ILE A 98 -7.02 -10.48 -4.11
N LYS A 99 -7.67 -11.63 -4.23
CA LYS A 99 -9.11 -11.78 -3.94
C LYS A 99 -9.49 -11.37 -2.52
N HIS A 100 -8.60 -11.61 -1.56
CA HIS A 100 -8.82 -11.18 -0.17
C HIS A 100 -8.77 -9.66 -0.02
N TYR A 101 -7.84 -8.99 -0.71
CA TYR A 101 -7.74 -7.54 -0.70
C TYR A 101 -8.86 -6.87 -1.48
N GLU A 102 -9.27 -7.40 -2.63
CA GLU A 102 -10.39 -6.89 -3.44
C GLU A 102 -11.68 -6.74 -2.63
N LYS A 103 -11.95 -7.65 -1.71
CA LYS A 103 -13.14 -7.59 -0.82
C LYS A 103 -13.14 -6.41 0.15
N ARG A 104 -11.99 -5.82 0.42
CA ARG A 104 -11.82 -4.71 1.36
C ARG A 104 -11.38 -3.43 0.68
N TYR A 105 -11.08 -3.50 -0.61
CA TYR A 105 -10.58 -2.38 -1.35
C TYR A 105 -11.71 -1.38 -1.64
N GLU A 106 -11.45 -0.14 -1.29
CA GLU A 106 -12.31 1.01 -1.59
C GLU A 106 -11.52 1.94 -2.50
N THR A 107 -11.89 2.01 -3.79
CA THR A 107 -11.24 2.92 -4.74
C THR A 107 -11.31 4.36 -4.26
N ILE A 108 -10.35 5.16 -4.68
CA ILE A 108 -10.35 6.60 -4.39
C ILE A 108 -11.56 7.23 -5.08
N ASP A 109 -12.35 7.95 -4.32
CA ASP A 109 -13.57 8.60 -4.77
C ASP A 109 -13.51 10.08 -4.38
N GLU A 110 -13.43 10.95 -5.38
CA GLU A 110 -13.27 12.40 -5.17
C GLU A 110 -14.44 13.03 -4.43
N ASP A 111 -15.64 12.48 -4.57
CA ASP A 111 -16.84 13.01 -3.89
C ASP A 111 -16.86 12.61 -2.41
N LEU A 112 -16.38 11.41 -2.10
CA LEU A 112 -16.33 10.89 -0.74
C LEU A 112 -15.03 11.24 0.01
N GLU A 113 -13.98 11.59 -0.73
CA GLU A 113 -12.66 11.95 -0.20
C GLU A 113 -12.16 13.30 -0.76
N PRO A 114 -12.92 14.40 -0.61
CA PRO A 114 -12.62 15.68 -1.26
C PRO A 114 -11.29 16.31 -0.82
N ASN A 115 -10.73 15.85 0.30
CA ASN A 115 -9.46 16.34 0.83
C ASN A 115 -8.23 15.64 0.23
N LEU A 116 -8.43 14.67 -0.67
CA LEU A 116 -7.33 13.91 -1.31
C LEU A 116 -6.94 14.45 -2.70
N ARG A 117 -7.38 15.65 -3.05
CA ARG A 117 -7.03 16.34 -4.30
C ARG A 117 -5.63 16.91 -4.27
#